data_055926a219b3ed2ebde8c9e3768f971a
#
_entry.id   055926a219b3ed2ebde8c9e3768f971a
#
_cell.length_a   1.000
_cell.length_b   1.000
_cell.length_c   1.000
_cell.angle_alpha   90.00
_cell.angle_beta   90.00
_cell.angle_gamma   90.00
#
_symmetry.space_group_name_H-M   'P 1'
#
loop_
_entity.id
_entity.type
_entity.pdbx_description
1 polymer ?
#
loop_
_entity_poly.entity_id
_entity_poly.type
_entity_poly.pdbx_seq_one_letter_code
_entity_poly.pdbx_strand_id
1 'polypeptide(L)'
;NAGKSYYHVDIGFLSEFFNREALTTDENVVTLYVPEGQKWKTAAIKMDMGNILLNDCEIKNGTIQTDSGDMFFKNCDFENLKVDTDMGDLYFIGKEDVMRTWNIQVDTDMGNVKVDDVLNGKMMEDEDDYNLSYTQKGKGGKLVIQTDSGDVSLKCR
;
A
#
# COMPACT_ATOMS: atom_id res chain seq x y z
N ASN A 1 4.97 20.41 23.87
CA ASN A 1 4.69 20.55 22.43
C ASN A 1 5.46 19.46 21.70
N ALA A 2 4.86 18.29 21.54
CA ALA A 2 5.39 17.23 20.69
C ALA A 2 5.22 17.69 19.24
N GLY A 3 6.34 17.95 18.56
CA GLY A 3 6.36 18.39 17.17
C GLY A 3 5.65 17.39 16.27
N LYS A 4 4.77 17.87 15.42
CA LYS A 4 4.17 17.10 14.34
C LYS A 4 5.26 16.86 13.31
N SER A 5 5.80 15.64 13.25
CA SER A 5 6.70 15.27 12.16
C SER A 5 5.83 14.87 10.97
N TYR A 6 5.83 15.68 9.94
CA TYR A 6 5.27 15.33 8.65
C TYR A 6 6.43 14.89 7.77
N TYR A 7 6.37 13.69 7.25
CA TYR A 7 7.25 13.26 6.18
C TYR A 7 6.42 13.25 4.89
N HIS A 8 6.62 14.26 4.08
CA HIS A 8 6.14 14.27 2.71
C HIS A 8 7.32 13.79 1.85
N VAL A 9 7.19 12.62 1.27
CA VAL A 9 8.19 12.09 0.34
C VAL A 9 7.64 12.30 -1.06
N ASP A 10 8.04 13.37 -1.71
CA ASP A 10 7.82 13.59 -3.13
C ASP A 10 9.07 13.10 -3.87
N ILE A 11 9.00 11.90 -4.41
CA ILE A 11 10.17 11.23 -5.01
C ILE A 11 10.52 11.84 -6.38
N GLY A 12 9.54 12.44 -7.08
CA GLY A 12 9.79 13.17 -8.31
C GLY A 12 10.72 14.37 -8.13
N PHE A 13 10.78 14.95 -6.94
CA PHE A 13 11.60 16.14 -6.63
C PHE A 13 12.97 15.81 -5.98
N LEU A 14 13.14 14.63 -5.41
CA LEU A 14 14.38 14.24 -4.74
C LEU A 14 15.58 14.09 -5.67
N SER A 15 15.36 13.92 -6.98
CA SER A 15 16.45 13.86 -7.96
C SER A 15 17.28 15.15 -8.04
N GLU A 16 16.75 16.29 -7.57
CA GLU A 16 17.48 17.57 -7.52
C GLU A 16 18.25 17.79 -6.21
N PHE A 17 17.87 17.12 -5.12
CA PHE A 17 18.50 17.29 -3.81
C PHE A 17 19.65 16.32 -3.53
N PHE A 18 19.66 15.15 -4.16
CA PHE A 18 20.76 14.21 -4.04
C PHE A 18 21.74 14.40 -5.21
N ASN A 19 22.99 14.66 -4.85
CA ASN A 19 24.07 14.82 -5.79
C ASN A 19 24.08 13.66 -6.78
N ARG A 20 24.03 13.94 -8.09
CA ARG A 20 23.86 12.97 -9.18
C ARG A 20 24.79 11.76 -9.17
N GLU A 21 25.89 11.82 -8.44
CA GLU A 21 26.86 10.72 -8.33
C GLU A 21 26.42 9.57 -7.39
N ALA A 22 25.40 9.76 -6.56
CA ALA A 22 24.92 8.73 -5.62
C ALA A 22 23.75 7.86 -6.18
N LEU A 23 23.21 8.18 -7.35
CA LEU A 23 22.04 7.53 -7.95
C LEU A 23 22.34 6.84 -9.28
N THR A 24 23.54 6.29 -9.45
CA THR A 24 23.91 5.51 -10.65
C THR A 24 23.65 4.02 -10.49
N THR A 25 22.53 3.61 -9.91
CA THR A 25 21.97 2.28 -10.09
C THR A 25 20.77 2.39 -11.02
N ASP A 26 20.56 1.43 -11.89
CA ASP A 26 19.47 1.38 -12.87
C ASP A 26 18.04 1.41 -12.28
N GLU A 27 17.94 1.52 -10.97
CA GLU A 27 16.70 1.62 -10.22
C GLU A 27 16.76 2.85 -9.29
N ASN A 28 15.84 3.79 -9.50
CA ASN A 28 15.64 4.90 -8.59
C ASN A 28 14.98 4.40 -7.30
N VAL A 29 15.77 3.94 -6.35
CA VAL A 29 15.29 3.45 -5.04
C VAL A 29 15.56 4.49 -3.98
N VAL A 30 14.52 4.99 -3.33
CA VAL A 30 14.62 5.77 -2.11
C VAL A 30 14.31 4.86 -0.93
N THR A 31 15.30 4.64 -0.05
CA THR A 31 15.12 3.84 1.16
C THR A 31 15.06 4.76 2.38
N LEU A 32 13.93 4.74 3.06
CA LEU A 32 13.76 5.44 4.31
C LEU A 32 13.90 4.47 5.49
N TYR A 33 14.97 4.63 6.27
CA TYR A 33 15.16 3.88 7.50
C TYR A 33 14.45 4.57 8.66
N VAL A 34 13.54 3.83 9.28
CA VAL A 34 12.76 4.31 10.42
C VAL A 34 13.17 3.53 11.66
N PRO A 35 13.36 4.19 12.82
CA PRO A 35 13.67 3.48 14.05
C PRO A 35 12.60 2.42 14.37
N GLU A 36 13.05 1.26 14.87
CA GLU A 36 12.16 0.18 15.29
C GLU A 36 11.14 0.68 16.34
N GLY A 37 9.88 0.26 16.19
CA GLY A 37 8.80 0.68 17.08
C GLY A 37 8.26 2.10 16.83
N GLN A 38 8.72 2.76 15.79
CA GLN A 38 8.18 4.08 15.40
C GLN A 38 6.76 3.91 14.82
N LYS A 39 5.80 4.59 15.45
CA LYS A 39 4.42 4.65 14.97
C LYS A 39 4.17 5.95 14.22
N TRP A 40 3.72 5.86 13.00
CA TRP A 40 3.45 7.03 12.18
C TRP A 40 2.01 7.50 12.36
N LYS A 41 1.81 8.73 12.79
CA LYS A 41 0.46 9.30 12.85
C LYS A 41 -0.15 9.51 11.49
N THR A 42 0.67 9.92 10.53
CA THR A 42 0.26 10.14 9.15
C THR A 42 1.43 9.79 8.23
N ALA A 43 1.13 9.02 7.20
CA ALA A 43 2.03 8.76 6.08
C ALA A 43 1.33 9.16 4.78
N ALA A 44 1.98 9.99 3.97
CA ALA A 44 1.52 10.32 2.63
C ALA A 44 2.67 10.07 1.65
N ILE A 45 2.46 9.18 0.70
CA ILE A 45 3.44 8.85 -0.34
C ILE A 45 2.74 9.05 -1.68
N LYS A 46 3.34 9.85 -2.54
CA LYS A 46 2.90 10.01 -3.92
C LYS A 46 4.09 9.84 -4.84
N MET A 47 3.93 9.01 -5.86
CA MET A 47 4.92 8.74 -6.89
C MET A 47 4.24 8.73 -8.25
N ASP A 48 4.95 9.20 -9.27
CA ASP A 48 4.48 9.04 -10.66
C ASP A 48 4.88 7.64 -11.17
N MET A 49 6.13 7.23 -10.95
CA MET A 49 6.63 5.91 -11.37
C MET A 49 7.60 5.33 -10.35
N GLY A 50 7.52 4.02 -10.13
CA GLY A 50 8.45 3.27 -9.29
C GLY A 50 7.76 2.39 -8.27
N ASN A 51 8.51 1.46 -7.70
CA ASN A 51 7.99 0.50 -6.74
C ASN A 51 8.04 1.04 -5.31
N ILE A 52 7.03 0.70 -4.53
CA ILE A 52 6.94 1.05 -3.12
C ILE A 52 7.06 -0.21 -2.28
N LEU A 53 7.99 -0.21 -1.32
CA LEU A 53 8.15 -1.30 -0.37
C LEU A 53 8.05 -0.77 1.05
N LEU A 54 7.03 -1.20 1.78
CA LEU A 54 6.84 -0.94 3.20
C LEU A 54 6.97 -2.23 3.99
N ASN A 55 7.92 -2.25 4.93
CA ASN A 55 8.17 -3.39 5.81
C ASN A 55 8.06 -3.00 7.28
N ASP A 56 7.40 -3.85 8.07
CA ASP A 56 7.40 -3.79 9.52
C ASP A 56 7.05 -2.39 10.08
N CYS A 57 6.05 -1.73 9.47
CA CYS A 57 5.66 -0.38 9.85
C CYS A 57 4.26 -0.34 10.48
N GLU A 58 4.07 0.61 11.39
CA GLU A 58 2.78 0.91 12.00
C GLU A 58 2.34 2.32 11.62
N ILE A 59 1.22 2.41 10.88
CA ILE A 59 0.71 3.67 10.33
C ILE A 59 -0.71 3.90 10.85
N LYS A 60 -0.95 5.01 11.52
CA LYS A 60 -2.30 5.33 11.95
C LYS A 60 -3.18 5.75 10.77
N ASN A 61 -2.74 6.72 9.97
CA ASN A 61 -3.44 7.16 8.77
C ASN A 61 -2.46 7.23 7.61
N GLY A 62 -2.71 6.45 6.57
CA GLY A 62 -1.88 6.38 5.37
C GLY A 62 -2.65 6.70 4.11
N THR A 63 -2.01 7.42 3.19
CA THR A 63 -2.45 7.57 1.81
C THR A 63 -1.24 7.35 0.91
N ILE A 64 -1.35 6.39 0.02
CA ILE A 64 -0.27 6.01 -0.89
C ILE A 64 -0.84 6.00 -2.29
N GLN A 65 -0.21 6.74 -3.18
CA GLN A 65 -0.64 6.90 -4.57
C GLN A 65 0.55 6.72 -5.50
N THR A 66 0.35 6.01 -6.60
CA THR A 66 1.30 5.95 -7.71
C THR A 66 0.55 5.83 -9.03
N ASP A 67 1.07 6.44 -10.09
CA ASP A 67 0.51 6.27 -11.42
C ASP A 67 0.99 4.94 -12.02
N SER A 68 2.24 4.51 -11.71
CA SER A 68 2.76 3.23 -12.21
C SER A 68 3.85 2.64 -11.31
N GLY A 69 3.68 1.36 -10.95
CA GLY A 69 4.65 0.59 -10.18
C GLY A 69 4.03 -0.32 -9.15
N ASP A 70 4.78 -1.33 -8.76
CA ASP A 70 4.30 -2.33 -7.81
C ASP A 70 4.44 -1.86 -6.36
N MET A 71 3.49 -2.27 -5.52
CA MET A 71 3.51 -1.94 -4.10
C MET A 71 3.53 -3.20 -3.24
N PHE A 72 4.46 -3.22 -2.29
CA PHE A 72 4.66 -4.35 -1.38
C PHE A 72 4.52 -3.88 0.07
N PHE A 73 3.55 -4.44 0.77
CA PHE A 73 3.29 -4.21 2.18
C PHE A 73 3.54 -5.50 2.95
N LYS A 74 4.58 -5.52 3.77
CA LYS A 74 4.92 -6.70 4.54
C LYS A 74 4.91 -6.38 6.04
N ASN A 75 4.08 -7.09 6.81
CA ASN A 75 3.93 -6.89 8.25
C ASN A 75 3.60 -5.46 8.64
N CYS A 76 2.87 -4.75 7.83
CA CYS A 76 2.40 -3.41 8.17
C CYS A 76 1.10 -3.50 8.93
N ASP A 77 0.95 -2.67 9.96
CA ASP A 77 -0.31 -2.47 10.68
C ASP A 77 -0.77 -1.02 10.51
N PHE A 78 -2.07 -0.80 10.45
CA PHE A 78 -2.63 0.53 10.23
C PHE A 78 -4.04 0.65 10.83
N GLU A 79 -4.40 1.88 11.24
CA GLU A 79 -5.78 2.19 11.59
C GLU A 79 -6.60 2.52 10.34
N ASN A 80 -6.02 3.33 9.42
CA ASN A 80 -6.63 3.65 8.13
C ASN A 80 -5.55 3.74 7.06
N LEU A 81 -5.66 2.95 6.00
CA LEU A 81 -4.78 3.01 4.84
C LEU A 81 -5.61 3.07 3.56
N LYS A 82 -5.36 4.10 2.74
CA LYS A 82 -5.84 4.18 1.37
C LYS A 82 -4.66 4.01 0.42
N VAL A 83 -4.81 3.09 -0.53
CA VAL A 83 -3.85 2.84 -1.61
C VAL A 83 -4.55 3.04 -2.93
N ASP A 84 -3.93 3.76 -3.84
CA ASP A 84 -4.48 4.18 -5.11
C ASP A 84 -3.39 4.06 -6.18
N THR A 85 -3.63 3.36 -7.27
CA THR A 85 -2.69 3.22 -8.37
C THR A 85 -3.42 3.06 -9.69
N ASP A 86 -2.91 3.67 -10.76
CA ASP A 86 -3.45 3.46 -12.10
C ASP A 86 -2.93 2.13 -12.68
N MET A 87 -1.62 1.83 -12.52
CA MET A 87 -1.01 0.61 -13.06
C MET A 87 0.01 0.01 -12.08
N GLY A 88 -0.11 -1.29 -11.82
CA GLY A 88 0.85 -2.04 -11.00
C GLY A 88 0.19 -2.98 -10.02
N ASP A 89 0.95 -3.96 -9.60
CA ASP A 89 0.46 -4.99 -8.70
C ASP A 89 0.63 -4.59 -7.23
N LEU A 90 -0.35 -4.99 -6.40
CA LEU A 90 -0.34 -4.73 -4.98
C LEU A 90 -0.25 -6.02 -4.17
N TYR A 91 0.72 -6.08 -3.26
CA TYR A 91 0.97 -7.25 -2.42
C TYR A 91 0.92 -6.88 -0.95
N PHE A 92 -0.04 -7.46 -0.22
CA PHE A 92 -0.13 -7.37 1.22
C PHE A 92 0.18 -8.72 1.85
N ILE A 93 1.20 -8.78 2.70
CA ILE A 93 1.62 -9.98 3.42
C ILE A 93 1.65 -9.67 4.90
N GLY A 94 0.76 -10.28 5.67
CA GLY A 94 0.63 -10.00 7.10
C GLY A 94 0.28 -11.22 7.93
N LYS A 95 0.22 -11.02 9.24
CA LYS A 95 -0.21 -12.06 10.17
C LYS A 95 -1.71 -12.31 10.02
N GLU A 96 -2.10 -13.58 10.01
CA GLU A 96 -3.49 -13.99 9.86
C GLU A 96 -4.40 -13.35 10.93
N ASP A 97 -4.00 -13.42 12.19
CA ASP A 97 -4.76 -12.89 13.32
C ASP A 97 -5.00 -11.37 13.23
N VAL A 98 -4.09 -10.64 12.60
CA VAL A 98 -4.20 -9.20 12.34
C VAL A 98 -5.09 -8.93 11.11
N MET A 99 -4.77 -9.54 9.95
CA MET A 99 -5.47 -9.28 8.70
C MET A 99 -6.96 -9.69 8.75
N ARG A 100 -7.30 -10.72 9.50
CA ARG A 100 -8.71 -11.12 9.71
C ARG A 100 -9.54 -10.08 10.47
N THR A 101 -8.89 -9.19 11.22
CA THR A 101 -9.60 -8.11 11.93
C THR A 101 -9.85 -6.89 11.07
N TRP A 102 -9.17 -6.75 9.93
CA TRP A 102 -9.28 -5.56 9.10
C TRP A 102 -10.64 -5.43 8.40
N ASN A 103 -11.03 -4.19 8.20
CA ASN A 103 -12.11 -3.82 7.30
C ASN A 103 -11.51 -3.52 5.93
N ILE A 104 -11.66 -4.43 4.98
CA ILE A 104 -10.97 -4.39 3.69
C ILE A 104 -11.98 -4.07 2.59
N GLN A 105 -11.63 -3.15 1.72
CA GLN A 105 -12.28 -2.90 0.45
C GLN A 105 -11.22 -2.84 -0.64
N VAL A 106 -11.37 -3.66 -1.66
CA VAL A 106 -10.53 -3.69 -2.86
C VAL A 106 -11.43 -3.52 -4.06
N ASP A 107 -11.08 -2.62 -4.95
CA ASP A 107 -11.72 -2.41 -6.22
C ASP A 107 -10.64 -2.35 -7.32
N THR A 108 -10.79 -3.14 -8.40
CA THR A 108 -9.93 -3.11 -9.58
C THR A 108 -10.77 -3.17 -10.84
N ASP A 109 -10.48 -2.30 -11.81
CA ASP A 109 -11.20 -2.27 -13.09
C ASP A 109 -10.66 -3.35 -14.04
N MET A 110 -9.35 -3.53 -14.09
CA MET A 110 -8.70 -4.56 -14.91
C MET A 110 -7.60 -5.26 -14.11
N GLY A 111 -7.88 -6.46 -13.62
CA GLY A 111 -6.91 -7.21 -12.82
C GLY A 111 -7.58 -8.33 -12.04
N ASN A 112 -6.80 -9.04 -11.26
CA ASN A 112 -7.30 -10.11 -10.41
C ASN A 112 -7.14 -9.76 -8.93
N VAL A 113 -8.10 -10.18 -8.13
CA VAL A 113 -8.01 -10.09 -6.68
C VAL A 113 -7.78 -11.50 -6.12
N LYS A 114 -6.61 -11.75 -5.55
CA LYS A 114 -6.23 -13.02 -4.94
C LYS A 114 -6.19 -12.86 -3.43
N VAL A 115 -7.05 -13.58 -2.75
CA VAL A 115 -7.22 -13.49 -1.31
C VAL A 115 -6.97 -14.84 -0.67
N ASP A 116 -6.24 -14.84 0.43
CA ASP A 116 -6.00 -16.06 1.21
C ASP A 116 -7.32 -16.60 1.79
N ASP A 117 -7.51 -17.93 1.72
CA ASP A 117 -8.76 -18.60 2.11
C ASP A 117 -9.17 -18.37 3.57
N VAL A 118 -8.24 -17.96 4.42
CA VAL A 118 -8.52 -17.65 5.84
C VAL A 118 -9.20 -16.28 6.03
N LEU A 119 -9.21 -15.43 4.99
CA LEU A 119 -9.90 -14.15 5.02
C LEU A 119 -11.36 -14.33 4.60
N ASN A 120 -12.29 -13.88 5.44
CA ASN A 120 -13.73 -14.18 5.31
C ASN A 120 -14.53 -13.07 4.60
N GLY A 121 -13.98 -12.49 3.54
CA GLY A 121 -14.67 -11.49 2.72
C GLY A 121 -15.53 -12.08 1.61
N LYS A 122 -16.10 -11.19 0.83
CA LYS A 122 -16.88 -11.52 -0.37
C LYS A 122 -16.19 -10.95 -1.59
N MET A 123 -16.01 -11.80 -2.59
CA MET A 123 -15.65 -11.39 -3.94
C MET A 123 -16.92 -11.08 -4.71
N MET A 124 -16.90 -10.01 -5.49
CA MET A 124 -17.95 -9.64 -6.44
C MET A 124 -17.28 -9.31 -7.77
N GLU A 125 -17.86 -9.80 -8.83
CA GLU A 125 -17.46 -9.55 -10.20
C GLU A 125 -18.62 -8.86 -10.91
N ASP A 126 -18.34 -7.77 -11.59
CA ASP A 126 -19.31 -7.14 -12.47
C ASP A 126 -19.13 -7.71 -13.87
N GLU A 127 -20.13 -8.44 -14.34
CA GLU A 127 -20.09 -9.15 -15.63
C GLU A 127 -20.04 -8.18 -16.83
N ASP A 128 -20.50 -6.94 -16.66
CA ASP A 128 -20.59 -5.96 -17.74
C ASP A 128 -19.29 -5.14 -17.90
N ASP A 129 -18.56 -4.87 -16.80
CA ASP A 129 -17.43 -3.95 -16.78
C ASP A 129 -16.07 -4.59 -16.42
N TYR A 130 -16.01 -5.91 -16.23
CA TYR A 130 -14.82 -6.67 -15.81
C TYR A 130 -14.23 -6.22 -14.48
N ASN A 131 -14.99 -5.48 -13.68
CA ASN A 131 -14.54 -4.97 -12.38
C ASN A 131 -14.60 -6.08 -11.34
N LEU A 132 -13.50 -6.26 -10.63
CA LEU A 132 -13.45 -7.16 -9.48
C LEU A 132 -13.39 -6.35 -8.19
N SER A 133 -14.22 -6.72 -7.24
CA SER A 133 -14.16 -6.16 -5.91
C SER A 133 -14.12 -7.22 -4.82
N TYR A 134 -13.43 -6.90 -3.73
CA TYR A 134 -13.39 -7.72 -2.53
C TYR A 134 -13.72 -6.88 -1.30
N THR A 135 -14.62 -7.38 -0.47
CA THR A 135 -14.97 -6.71 0.77
C THR A 135 -14.93 -7.66 1.96
N GLN A 136 -14.26 -7.25 3.02
CA GLN A 136 -14.24 -7.92 4.31
C GLN A 136 -14.65 -6.92 5.39
N LYS A 137 -15.54 -7.32 6.28
CA LYS A 137 -15.95 -6.52 7.45
C LYS A 137 -15.21 -6.98 8.69
N GLY A 138 -14.38 -6.12 9.24
CA GLY A 138 -13.65 -6.32 10.49
C GLY A 138 -13.87 -5.17 11.47
N LYS A 139 -13.26 -5.29 12.65
CA LYS A 139 -13.29 -4.25 13.71
C LYS A 139 -11.93 -3.56 13.89
N GLY A 140 -10.92 -4.02 13.17
CA GLY A 140 -9.56 -3.50 13.19
C GLY A 140 -9.34 -2.37 12.20
N GLY A 141 -8.14 -2.31 11.64
CA GLY A 141 -7.75 -1.29 10.67
C GLY A 141 -8.61 -1.30 9.40
N LYS A 142 -8.71 -0.15 8.76
CA LYS A 142 -9.42 0.02 7.49
C LYS A 142 -8.41 0.08 6.35
N LEU A 143 -8.53 -0.85 5.39
CA LEU A 143 -7.77 -0.89 4.15
C LEU A 143 -8.70 -0.63 2.97
N VAL A 144 -8.38 0.38 2.18
CA VAL A 144 -9.06 0.67 0.92
C VAL A 144 -8.03 0.66 -0.19
N ILE A 145 -8.23 -0.18 -1.19
CA ILE A 145 -7.38 -0.30 -2.37
C ILE A 145 -8.22 -0.01 -3.60
N GLN A 146 -7.71 0.86 -4.46
CA GLN A 146 -8.26 1.15 -5.77
C GLN A 146 -7.13 1.02 -6.80
N THR A 147 -7.37 0.30 -7.88
CA THR A 147 -6.45 0.20 -9.00
C THR A 147 -7.24 0.11 -10.31
N ASP A 148 -6.78 0.84 -11.33
CA ASP A 148 -7.39 0.74 -12.66
C ASP A 148 -6.88 -0.52 -13.37
N SER A 149 -5.59 -0.84 -13.23
CA SER A 149 -5.01 -2.02 -13.87
C SER A 149 -3.89 -2.64 -13.03
N GLY A 150 -4.13 -3.84 -12.53
CA GLY A 150 -3.16 -4.59 -11.74
C GLY A 150 -3.79 -5.62 -10.82
N ASP A 151 -3.01 -6.62 -10.47
CA ASP A 151 -3.44 -7.67 -9.55
C ASP A 151 -3.29 -7.22 -8.09
N VAL A 152 -4.28 -7.55 -7.26
CA VAL A 152 -4.20 -7.34 -5.81
C VAL A 152 -4.09 -8.68 -5.10
N SER A 153 -3.07 -8.85 -4.26
CA SER A 153 -2.83 -10.09 -3.51
C SER A 153 -2.81 -9.84 -2.00
N LEU A 154 -3.71 -10.47 -1.28
CA LEU A 154 -3.79 -10.46 0.17
C LEU A 154 -3.39 -11.83 0.72
N LYS A 155 -2.22 -11.94 1.35
CA LYS A 155 -1.67 -13.20 1.86
C LYS A 155 -1.47 -13.16 3.37
N CYS A 156 -1.86 -14.23 4.02
CA CYS A 156 -1.59 -14.49 5.44
C CYS A 156 -0.36 -15.39 5.64
N ARG A 157 0.30 -15.24 6.78
CA ARG A 157 1.46 -16.08 7.18
C ARG A 157 1.41 -16.41 8.67
#